data_613506ce82aefd0605c11de08487fda9
#
_entry.id   613506ce82aefd0605c11de08487fda9
#
_cell.length_a   1.000
_cell.length_b   1.000
_cell.length_c   1.000
_cell.angle_alpha   90.00
_cell.angle_beta   90.00
_cell.angle_gamma   90.00
#
_symmetry.space_group_name_H-M   'P 1'
#
loop_
_entity.id
_entity.type
_entity.pdbx_description
1 polymer ?
#
loop_
_entity_poly.entity_id
_entity_poly.type
_entity_poly.pdbx_seq_one_letter_code
_entity_poly.pdbx_strand_id
1 'polypeptide(L)'
;GPGGSGRGGTWVTRAVRAPWAVVAGWGGAVSGVGVGVAAVADIRLTQGVAKLGLPETGLGIPPSQIAPFLVRRLGLSQACRLAVTGGRFDGHRAVAIGLAHEVAEDEDALEALLATTLKQVLRCAPGAVAVTKQLMNDAGLIEHEALLDGAADAFAVAARGAEGIEGMTAFMQKREPNWPGGEA
;
A
#
# COMPACT_ATOMS: atom_id res chain seq x y z
N GLY A 1 -7.20 20.00 -26.13
CA GLY A 1 -7.21 20.64 -24.83
C GLY A 1 -6.76 19.69 -23.75
N PRO A 2 -5.99 20.10 -22.73
CA PRO A 2 -5.46 19.23 -21.67
C PRO A 2 -6.53 19.02 -20.57
N GLY A 3 -7.45 18.09 -20.72
CA GLY A 3 -8.60 18.00 -19.85
C GLY A 3 -8.95 16.62 -19.29
N GLY A 4 -8.22 15.56 -19.57
CA GLY A 4 -8.61 14.20 -19.21
C GLY A 4 -7.78 13.48 -18.14
N SER A 5 -6.57 13.92 -17.87
CA SER A 5 -5.59 13.17 -17.06
C SER A 5 -5.59 13.48 -15.57
N GLY A 6 -6.27 14.53 -15.12
CA GLY A 6 -6.20 15.00 -13.73
C GLY A 6 -6.93 14.12 -12.70
N ARG A 7 -7.93 13.35 -13.11
CA ARG A 7 -8.79 12.61 -12.15
C ARG A 7 -8.18 11.28 -11.67
N GLY A 8 -7.44 10.58 -12.52
CA GLY A 8 -6.78 9.31 -12.14
C GLY A 8 -5.65 9.51 -11.13
N GLY A 9 -4.80 10.52 -11.32
CA GLY A 9 -3.74 10.87 -10.38
C GLY A 9 -4.27 11.32 -9.00
N THR A 10 -5.46 11.90 -8.94
CA THR A 10 -6.04 12.39 -7.69
C THR A 10 -6.42 11.24 -6.75
N TRP A 11 -7.06 10.16 -7.23
CA TRP A 11 -7.46 9.06 -6.35
C TRP A 11 -6.25 8.19 -5.93
N VAL A 12 -5.27 7.97 -6.82
CA VAL A 12 -4.01 7.28 -6.49
C VAL A 12 -3.28 8.02 -5.37
N THR A 13 -3.14 9.34 -5.50
CA THR A 13 -2.54 10.19 -4.46
C THR A 13 -3.35 10.14 -3.15
N ARG A 14 -4.69 10.12 -3.24
CA ARG A 14 -5.56 10.00 -2.07
C ARG A 14 -5.39 8.65 -1.36
N ALA A 15 -5.26 7.54 -2.09
CA ALA A 15 -5.01 6.23 -1.51
C ALA A 15 -3.66 6.18 -0.76
N VAL A 16 -2.60 6.75 -1.36
CA VAL A 16 -1.28 6.86 -0.70
C VAL A 16 -1.35 7.66 0.59
N ARG A 17 -2.12 8.75 0.61
CA ARG A 17 -2.23 9.67 1.75
C ARG A 17 -3.40 9.38 2.69
N ALA A 18 -4.17 8.34 2.42
CA ALA A 18 -5.31 7.97 3.26
C ALA A 18 -4.85 7.70 4.71
N PRO A 19 -5.57 8.21 5.73
CA PRO A 19 -5.21 8.00 7.14
C PRO A 19 -5.65 6.62 7.65
N TRP A 20 -5.70 5.64 6.77
CA TRP A 20 -6.00 4.23 7.06
C TRP A 20 -5.18 3.33 6.16
N ALA A 21 -5.01 2.07 6.56
CA ALA A 21 -4.38 1.07 5.72
C ALA A 21 -5.25 0.75 4.50
N VAL A 22 -4.60 0.67 3.33
CA VAL A 22 -5.21 0.22 2.08
C VAL A 22 -4.71 -1.18 1.78
N VAL A 23 -5.60 -2.15 1.83
CA VAL A 23 -5.31 -3.54 1.50
C VAL A 23 -5.90 -3.84 0.12
N ALA A 24 -5.11 -4.40 -0.77
CA ALA A 24 -5.54 -4.83 -2.10
C ALA A 24 -5.29 -6.33 -2.28
N GLY A 25 -6.33 -7.03 -2.74
CA GLY A 25 -6.27 -8.42 -3.15
C GLY A 25 -6.78 -8.56 -4.59
N TRP A 26 -6.14 -9.39 -5.41
CA TRP A 26 -6.58 -9.62 -6.78
C TRP A 26 -6.30 -11.04 -7.26
N GLY A 27 -7.28 -11.62 -7.97
CA GLY A 27 -7.21 -12.98 -8.49
C GLY A 27 -7.32 -13.08 -10.01
N GLY A 28 -7.80 -12.04 -10.69
CA GLY A 28 -8.07 -12.07 -12.12
C GLY A 28 -7.05 -11.32 -12.97
N ALA A 29 -7.51 -10.75 -14.09
CA ALA A 29 -6.71 -9.91 -14.97
C ALA A 29 -6.64 -8.48 -14.42
N VAL A 30 -5.42 -7.98 -14.20
CA VAL A 30 -5.13 -6.65 -13.68
C VAL A 30 -4.17 -5.94 -14.62
N SER A 31 -4.61 -4.87 -15.24
CA SER A 31 -3.79 -4.14 -16.22
C SER A 31 -3.94 -2.63 -16.06
N GLY A 32 -2.96 -1.88 -16.54
CA GLY A 32 -2.99 -0.42 -16.56
C GLY A 32 -3.25 0.17 -15.16
N VAL A 33 -4.39 0.86 -15.01
CA VAL A 33 -4.81 1.49 -13.73
C VAL A 33 -4.88 0.49 -12.57
N GLY A 34 -5.27 -0.77 -12.83
CA GLY A 34 -5.30 -1.81 -11.80
C GLY A 34 -3.91 -2.11 -11.22
N VAL A 35 -2.87 -2.15 -12.05
CA VAL A 35 -1.48 -2.26 -11.58
C VAL A 35 -1.07 -1.01 -10.80
N GLY A 36 -1.59 0.16 -11.18
CA GLY A 36 -1.42 1.40 -10.41
C GLY A 36 -2.03 1.30 -9.00
N VAL A 37 -3.23 0.70 -8.86
CA VAL A 37 -3.84 0.41 -7.54
C VAL A 37 -2.92 -0.49 -6.72
N ALA A 38 -2.46 -1.58 -7.33
CA ALA A 38 -1.51 -2.49 -6.69
C ALA A 38 -0.24 -1.77 -6.22
N ALA A 39 0.28 -0.84 -7.02
CA ALA A 39 1.50 -0.11 -6.67
C ALA A 39 1.34 0.83 -5.45
N VAL A 40 0.13 1.33 -5.16
CA VAL A 40 -0.12 2.32 -4.10
C VAL A 40 -0.73 1.74 -2.83
N ALA A 41 -1.31 0.55 -2.87
CA ALA A 41 -1.81 -0.12 -1.68
C ALA A 41 -0.69 -0.41 -0.68
N ASP A 42 -1.01 -0.34 0.61
CA ASP A 42 -0.04 -0.62 1.68
C ASP A 42 0.24 -2.11 1.79
N ILE A 43 -0.80 -2.94 1.71
CA ILE A 43 -0.69 -4.40 1.72
C ILE A 43 -1.30 -4.94 0.43
N ARG A 44 -0.60 -5.89 -0.19
CA ARG A 44 -0.89 -6.36 -1.55
C ARG A 44 -0.79 -7.87 -1.61
N LEU A 45 -1.92 -8.50 -1.93
CA LEU A 45 -2.09 -9.94 -1.97
C LEU A 45 -2.58 -10.34 -3.36
N THR A 46 -2.17 -11.49 -3.88
CA THR A 46 -2.52 -11.92 -5.23
C THR A 46 -2.73 -13.41 -5.32
N GLN A 47 -3.50 -13.88 -6.30
CA GLN A 47 -3.47 -15.27 -6.70
C GLN A 47 -2.29 -15.55 -7.64
N GLY A 48 -1.75 -16.77 -7.58
CA GLY A 48 -0.67 -17.20 -8.46
C GLY A 48 -1.05 -17.11 -9.95
N VAL A 49 -2.30 -17.45 -10.28
CA VAL A 49 -2.84 -17.42 -11.65
C VAL A 49 -3.22 -16.02 -12.14
N ALA A 50 -3.13 -14.99 -11.31
CA ALA A 50 -3.44 -13.63 -11.71
C ALA A 50 -2.61 -13.20 -12.92
N LYS A 51 -3.22 -12.43 -13.81
CA LYS A 51 -2.56 -11.91 -15.02
C LYS A 51 -2.41 -10.41 -14.90
N LEU A 52 -1.20 -9.95 -14.58
CA LEU A 52 -0.88 -8.55 -14.46
C LEU A 52 -0.15 -8.05 -15.70
N GLY A 53 -0.28 -6.75 -16.02
CA GLY A 53 0.45 -6.18 -17.15
C GLY A 53 0.38 -4.68 -17.22
N LEU A 54 1.38 -4.11 -17.89
CA LEU A 54 1.49 -2.69 -18.25
C LEU A 54 1.51 -2.55 -19.77
N PRO A 55 0.35 -2.71 -20.44
CA PRO A 55 0.28 -2.80 -21.91
C PRO A 55 0.44 -1.45 -22.60
N GLU A 56 0.51 -0.34 -21.86
CA GLU A 56 0.42 1.03 -22.38
C GLU A 56 1.43 1.31 -23.50
N THR A 57 2.69 0.93 -23.32
CA THR A 57 3.73 1.15 -24.34
C THR A 57 3.49 0.35 -25.60
N GLY A 58 2.92 -0.85 -25.50
CA GLY A 58 2.47 -1.65 -26.63
C GLY A 58 1.29 -1.03 -27.41
N LEU A 59 0.55 -0.10 -26.78
CA LEU A 59 -0.53 0.68 -27.37
C LEU A 59 -0.07 2.06 -27.87
N GLY A 60 1.23 2.35 -27.78
CA GLY A 60 1.79 3.65 -28.18
C GLY A 60 1.56 4.79 -27.20
N ILE A 61 1.20 4.50 -25.94
CA ILE A 61 0.98 5.51 -24.90
C ILE A 61 1.84 5.19 -23.66
N PRO A 62 2.28 6.19 -22.89
CA PRO A 62 3.05 5.95 -21.65
C PRO A 62 2.13 5.65 -20.46
N PRO A 63 2.60 4.89 -19.45
CA PRO A 63 1.90 4.68 -18.17
C PRO A 63 2.05 5.93 -17.27
N SER A 64 1.63 7.09 -17.74
CA SER A 64 2.02 8.42 -17.24
C SER A 64 1.81 8.65 -15.75
N GLN A 65 0.63 8.30 -15.21
CA GLN A 65 0.28 8.62 -13.82
C GLN A 65 0.73 7.57 -12.81
N ILE A 66 0.96 6.34 -13.25
CA ILE A 66 1.37 5.24 -12.37
C ILE A 66 2.88 5.04 -12.33
N ALA A 67 3.61 5.54 -13.32
CA ALA A 67 5.06 5.36 -13.43
C ALA A 67 5.84 5.77 -12.17
N PRO A 68 5.62 6.94 -11.54
CA PRO A 68 6.32 7.33 -10.33
C PRO A 68 6.07 6.36 -9.15
N PHE A 69 4.86 5.85 -9.02
CA PHE A 69 4.50 4.91 -7.96
C PHE A 69 5.13 3.53 -8.18
N LEU A 70 5.23 3.08 -9.44
CA LEU A 70 5.95 1.86 -9.79
C LEU A 70 7.43 1.96 -9.44
N VAL A 71 8.08 3.08 -9.78
CA VAL A 71 9.50 3.29 -9.44
C VAL A 71 9.71 3.28 -7.92
N ARG A 72 8.85 3.95 -7.15
CA ARG A 72 8.93 3.93 -5.68
C ARG A 72 8.75 2.53 -5.11
N ARG A 73 7.92 1.70 -5.73
CA ARG A 73 7.57 0.36 -5.25
C ARG A 73 8.59 -0.70 -5.65
N LEU A 74 9.03 -0.68 -6.89
CA LEU A 74 9.82 -1.75 -7.51
C LEU A 74 11.30 -1.37 -7.70
N GLY A 75 11.64 -0.10 -7.45
CA GLY A 75 12.89 0.47 -7.91
C GLY A 75 12.90 0.70 -9.43
N LEU A 76 13.82 1.56 -9.88
CA LEU A 76 13.89 2.00 -11.28
C LEU A 76 14.06 0.82 -12.27
N SER A 77 14.93 -0.13 -11.95
CA SER A 77 15.28 -1.24 -12.86
C SER A 77 14.05 -2.11 -13.21
N GLN A 78 13.31 -2.59 -12.21
CA GLN A 78 12.13 -3.44 -12.46
C GLN A 78 10.97 -2.63 -13.03
N ALA A 79 10.76 -1.40 -12.58
CA ALA A 79 9.72 -0.53 -13.13
C ALA A 79 9.97 -0.23 -14.61
N CYS A 80 11.20 0.11 -15.00
CA CYS A 80 11.56 0.31 -16.40
C CYS A 80 11.37 -0.95 -17.23
N ARG A 81 11.84 -2.11 -16.75
CA ARG A 81 11.67 -3.37 -17.46
C ARG A 81 10.20 -3.64 -17.77
N LEU A 82 9.31 -3.52 -16.77
CA LEU A 82 7.88 -3.78 -16.98
C LEU A 82 7.24 -2.75 -17.92
N ALA A 83 7.49 -1.47 -17.68
CA ALA A 83 6.86 -0.40 -18.45
C ALA A 83 7.32 -0.34 -19.91
N VAL A 84 8.62 -0.51 -20.17
CA VAL A 84 9.19 -0.40 -21.53
C VAL A 84 8.83 -1.61 -22.38
N THR A 85 8.71 -2.80 -21.80
CA THR A 85 8.38 -4.02 -22.56
C THR A 85 6.88 -4.24 -22.74
N GLY A 86 6.03 -3.47 -22.06
CA GLY A 86 4.59 -3.76 -22.01
C GLY A 86 4.32 -5.10 -21.35
N GLY A 87 5.18 -5.52 -20.41
CA GLY A 87 5.29 -6.89 -19.89
C GLY A 87 4.02 -7.39 -19.21
N ARG A 88 3.73 -8.67 -19.46
CA ARG A 88 2.72 -9.42 -18.71
C ARG A 88 3.42 -10.39 -17.77
N PHE A 89 2.82 -10.61 -16.59
CA PHE A 89 3.37 -11.48 -15.56
C PHE A 89 2.26 -12.02 -14.67
N ASP A 90 2.54 -13.08 -13.93
CA ASP A 90 1.62 -13.72 -12.99
C ASP A 90 1.81 -13.22 -11.55
N GLY A 91 1.00 -13.77 -10.64
CA GLY A 91 1.06 -13.42 -9.22
C GLY A 91 2.39 -13.81 -8.56
N HIS A 92 2.98 -14.95 -8.93
CA HIS A 92 4.28 -15.35 -8.39
C HIS A 92 5.38 -14.36 -8.79
N ARG A 93 5.35 -13.92 -10.05
CA ARG A 93 6.28 -12.88 -10.51
C ARG A 93 6.03 -11.55 -9.81
N ALA A 94 4.76 -11.19 -9.54
CA ALA A 94 4.41 -9.99 -8.80
C ALA A 94 5.04 -9.97 -7.40
N VAL A 95 5.04 -11.11 -6.69
CA VAL A 95 5.73 -11.24 -5.40
C VAL A 95 7.25 -11.16 -5.57
N ALA A 96 7.82 -11.89 -6.53
CA ALA A 96 9.25 -11.92 -6.77
C ALA A 96 9.87 -10.54 -7.07
N ILE A 97 9.09 -9.60 -7.66
CA ILE A 97 9.54 -8.24 -7.94
C ILE A 97 9.12 -7.20 -6.89
N GLY A 98 8.40 -7.60 -5.85
CA GLY A 98 7.93 -6.71 -4.77
C GLY A 98 6.66 -5.92 -5.10
N LEU A 99 5.95 -6.23 -6.18
CA LEU A 99 4.65 -5.61 -6.46
C LEU A 99 3.56 -6.16 -5.54
N ALA A 100 3.57 -7.44 -5.22
CA ALA A 100 2.73 -8.07 -4.19
C ALA A 100 3.59 -8.53 -3.02
N HIS A 101 2.97 -8.75 -1.86
CA HIS A 101 3.64 -9.28 -0.67
C HIS A 101 3.54 -10.78 -0.60
N GLU A 102 2.35 -11.31 -0.86
CA GLU A 102 2.06 -12.73 -0.74
C GLU A 102 1.20 -13.22 -1.90
N VAL A 103 1.34 -14.51 -2.21
CA VAL A 103 0.58 -15.20 -3.24
C VAL A 103 -0.28 -16.29 -2.61
N ALA A 104 -1.53 -16.36 -3.05
CA ALA A 104 -2.47 -17.43 -2.72
C ALA A 104 -2.66 -18.37 -3.92
N GLU A 105 -2.86 -19.66 -3.67
CA GLU A 105 -3.01 -20.65 -4.71
C GLU A 105 -4.37 -20.59 -5.41
N ASP A 106 -5.42 -20.23 -4.67
CA ASP A 106 -6.79 -20.15 -5.16
C ASP A 106 -7.55 -18.97 -4.51
N GLU A 107 -8.85 -18.85 -4.82
CA GLU A 107 -9.70 -17.77 -4.33
C GLU A 107 -9.98 -17.90 -2.83
N ASP A 108 -10.26 -19.11 -2.35
CA ASP A 108 -10.51 -19.36 -0.93
C ASP A 108 -9.29 -19.04 -0.07
N ALA A 109 -8.10 -19.40 -0.54
CA ALA A 109 -6.83 -19.07 0.08
C ALA A 109 -6.57 -17.55 0.07
N LEU A 110 -6.94 -16.85 -1.00
CA LEU A 110 -6.83 -15.39 -1.07
C LEU A 110 -7.77 -14.71 -0.07
N GLU A 111 -9.01 -15.18 0.04
CA GLU A 111 -9.98 -14.66 1.01
C GLU A 111 -9.51 -14.89 2.45
N ALA A 112 -8.99 -16.09 2.76
CA ALA A 112 -8.44 -16.40 4.07
C ALA A 112 -7.23 -15.52 4.41
N LEU A 113 -6.36 -15.25 3.43
CA LEU A 113 -5.21 -14.37 3.57
C LEU A 113 -5.63 -12.91 3.80
N LEU A 114 -6.63 -12.44 3.04
CA LEU A 114 -7.24 -11.12 3.25
C LEU A 114 -7.85 -10.99 4.65
N ALA A 115 -8.62 -11.97 5.08
CA ALA A 115 -9.25 -11.96 6.41
C ALA A 115 -8.19 -11.93 7.53
N THR A 116 -7.11 -12.70 7.38
CA THR A 116 -6.00 -12.70 8.34
C THR A 116 -5.29 -11.36 8.37
N THR A 117 -5.02 -10.80 7.21
CA THR A 117 -4.37 -9.47 7.06
C THR A 117 -5.22 -8.37 7.68
N LEU A 118 -6.54 -8.38 7.43
CA LEU A 118 -7.46 -7.40 8.01
C LEU A 118 -7.50 -7.50 9.53
N LYS A 119 -7.50 -8.72 10.09
CA LYS A 119 -7.38 -8.90 11.56
C LYS A 119 -6.09 -8.30 12.12
N GLN A 120 -4.96 -8.46 11.43
CA GLN A 120 -3.69 -7.87 11.84
C GLN A 120 -3.76 -6.34 11.85
N VAL A 121 -4.34 -5.74 10.80
CA VAL A 121 -4.51 -4.29 10.71
C VAL A 121 -5.44 -3.77 11.81
N LEU A 122 -6.57 -4.43 12.03
CA LEU A 122 -7.57 -4.03 13.02
C LEU A 122 -7.08 -4.16 14.48
N ARG A 123 -6.04 -4.94 14.74
CA ARG A 123 -5.37 -4.98 16.04
C ARG A 123 -4.47 -3.78 16.31
N CYS A 124 -4.18 -2.98 15.30
CA CYS A 124 -3.36 -1.78 15.41
C CYS A 124 -4.23 -0.54 15.65
N ALA A 125 -3.74 0.39 16.46
CA ALA A 125 -4.43 1.65 16.73
C ALA A 125 -4.56 2.47 15.43
N PRO A 126 -5.76 2.93 15.04
CA PRO A 126 -5.99 3.58 13.76
C PRO A 126 -5.19 4.88 13.59
N GLY A 127 -5.06 5.69 14.63
CA GLY A 127 -4.22 6.90 14.58
C GLY A 127 -2.74 6.58 14.44
N ALA A 128 -2.24 5.54 15.12
CA ALA A 128 -0.87 5.09 14.95
C ALA A 128 -0.61 4.55 13.53
N VAL A 129 -1.57 3.82 12.94
CA VAL A 129 -1.48 3.37 11.53
C VAL A 129 -1.38 4.56 10.59
N ALA A 130 -2.21 5.58 10.77
CA ALA A 130 -2.20 6.78 9.94
C ALA A 130 -0.85 7.49 9.97
N VAL A 131 -0.31 7.75 11.15
CA VAL A 131 0.98 8.42 11.35
C VAL A 131 2.13 7.57 10.79
N THR A 132 2.13 6.27 11.06
CA THR A 132 3.15 5.34 10.54
C THR A 132 3.17 5.35 9.02
N LYS A 133 2.00 5.26 8.38
CA LYS A 133 1.89 5.30 6.91
C LYS A 133 2.42 6.62 6.35
N GLN A 134 2.12 7.74 7.00
CA GLN A 134 2.63 9.04 6.59
C GLN A 134 4.17 9.08 6.66
N LEU A 135 4.76 8.70 7.78
CA LEU A 135 6.22 8.66 7.96
C LEU A 135 6.90 7.78 6.90
N MET A 136 6.35 6.59 6.61
CA MET A 136 6.87 5.70 5.58
C MET A 136 6.78 6.31 4.18
N ASN A 137 5.70 7.03 3.87
CA ASN A 137 5.53 7.68 2.58
C ASN A 137 6.42 8.92 2.41
N ASP A 138 6.74 9.61 3.49
CA ASP A 138 7.58 10.81 3.50
C ASP A 138 9.08 10.46 3.49
N ALA A 139 9.44 9.22 3.86
CA ALA A 139 10.81 8.74 3.77
C ALA A 139 11.34 8.83 2.33
N GLY A 140 12.46 9.50 2.17
CA GLY A 140 13.07 9.78 0.87
C GLY A 140 12.46 10.97 0.09
N LEU A 141 11.45 11.65 0.64
CA LEU A 141 10.88 12.89 0.10
C LEU A 141 11.23 14.12 0.94
N ILE A 142 11.39 13.92 2.24
CA ILE A 142 11.77 14.94 3.21
C ILE A 142 13.23 14.71 3.58
N GLU A 143 13.93 15.78 3.90
CA GLU A 143 15.30 15.74 4.40
C GLU A 143 15.34 14.84 5.66
N HIS A 144 16.42 14.04 5.80
CA HIS A 144 16.46 12.96 6.78
C HIS A 144 16.32 13.42 8.24
N GLU A 145 17.04 14.47 8.63
CA GLU A 145 17.00 14.97 10.01
C GLU A 145 15.62 15.60 10.32
N ALA A 146 15.07 16.37 9.40
CA ALA A 146 13.73 16.94 9.55
C ALA A 146 12.64 15.85 9.65
N LEU A 147 12.80 14.74 8.94
CA LEU A 147 11.91 13.60 9.06
C LEU A 147 12.01 12.94 10.43
N LEU A 148 13.24 12.77 10.96
CA LEU A 148 13.47 12.19 12.29
C LEU A 148 12.91 13.07 13.40
N ASP A 149 13.10 14.39 13.32
CA ASP A 149 12.54 15.34 14.29
C ASP A 149 11.01 15.27 14.29
N GLY A 150 10.38 15.29 13.10
CA GLY A 150 8.94 15.12 12.97
C GLY A 150 8.44 13.78 13.48
N ALA A 151 9.20 12.70 13.29
CA ALA A 151 8.86 11.37 13.81
C ALA A 151 8.93 11.33 15.35
N ALA A 152 9.93 12.00 15.96
CA ALA A 152 10.05 12.09 17.40
C ALA A 152 8.87 12.86 18.02
N ASP A 153 8.47 13.98 17.40
CA ASP A 153 7.29 14.75 17.83
C ASP A 153 6.00 13.92 17.70
N ALA A 154 5.81 13.25 16.57
CA ALA A 154 4.66 12.40 16.34
C ALA A 154 4.58 11.25 17.37
N PHE A 155 5.71 10.61 17.68
CA PHE A 155 5.80 9.60 18.74
C PHE A 155 5.41 10.16 20.09
N ALA A 156 5.95 11.34 20.45
CA ALA A 156 5.65 11.96 21.75
C ALA A 156 4.18 12.35 21.90
N VAL A 157 3.52 12.76 20.81
CA VAL A 157 2.08 13.04 20.78
C VAL A 157 1.28 11.74 20.91
N ALA A 158 1.60 10.73 20.12
CA ALA A 158 0.91 9.44 20.12
C ALA A 158 1.01 8.74 21.50
N ALA A 159 2.19 8.73 22.12
CA ALA A 159 2.41 8.08 23.42
C ALA A 159 1.57 8.71 24.55
N ARG A 160 1.25 9.99 24.45
CA ARG A 160 0.40 10.72 25.41
C ARG A 160 -1.07 10.74 25.02
N GLY A 161 -1.40 10.31 23.81
CA GLY A 161 -2.76 10.22 23.29
C GLY A 161 -3.54 9.04 23.87
N ALA A 162 -4.85 9.06 23.67
CA ALA A 162 -5.75 8.01 24.17
C ALA A 162 -5.36 6.61 23.68
N GLU A 163 -5.01 6.47 22.40
CA GLU A 163 -4.56 5.20 21.82
C GLU A 163 -3.25 4.70 22.47
N GLY A 164 -2.27 5.59 22.66
CA GLY A 164 -0.99 5.23 23.28
C GLY A 164 -1.16 4.77 24.74
N ILE A 165 -1.99 5.48 25.50
CA ILE A 165 -2.32 5.13 26.89
C ILE A 165 -3.05 3.77 26.94
N GLU A 166 -4.07 3.57 26.10
CA GLU A 166 -4.81 2.30 26.02
C GLU A 166 -3.88 1.15 25.63
N GLY A 167 -3.09 1.30 24.58
CA GLY A 167 -2.19 0.27 24.09
C GLY A 167 -1.17 -0.17 25.14
N MET A 168 -0.54 0.79 25.84
CA MET A 168 0.40 0.47 26.93
C MET A 168 -0.30 -0.17 28.12
N THR A 169 -1.49 0.30 28.46
CA THR A 169 -2.30 -0.28 29.57
C THR A 169 -2.70 -1.72 29.25
N ALA A 170 -3.24 -1.95 28.03
CA ALA A 170 -3.62 -3.27 27.56
C ALA A 170 -2.45 -4.25 27.56
N PHE A 171 -1.28 -3.80 27.09
CA PHE A 171 -0.04 -4.59 27.11
C PHE A 171 0.37 -5.00 28.53
N MET A 172 0.38 -4.06 29.49
CA MET A 172 0.71 -4.34 30.90
C MET A 172 -0.31 -5.28 31.54
N GLN A 173 -1.57 -5.15 31.17
CA GLN A 173 -2.66 -5.99 31.67
C GLN A 173 -2.81 -7.33 30.94
N LYS A 174 -2.00 -7.58 29.90
CA LYS A 174 -2.04 -8.79 29.05
C LYS A 174 -3.43 -9.05 28.45
N ARG A 175 -4.10 -8.00 28.01
CA ARG A 175 -5.40 -8.04 27.33
C ARG A 175 -5.31 -7.44 25.94
N GLU A 176 -6.29 -7.70 25.11
CA GLU A 176 -6.46 -7.00 23.83
C GLU A 176 -6.80 -5.52 24.10
N PRO A 177 -6.24 -4.59 23.31
CA PRO A 177 -6.59 -3.18 23.40
C PRO A 177 -7.98 -2.92 22.81
N ASN A 178 -8.66 -1.92 23.37
CA ASN A 178 -9.91 -1.40 22.84
C ASN A 178 -9.67 -0.01 22.28
N TRP A 179 -9.54 0.08 20.95
CA TRP A 179 -9.18 1.33 20.32
C TRP A 179 -10.34 2.33 20.31
N PRO A 180 -10.13 3.59 20.73
CA PRO A 180 -11.15 4.63 20.64
C PRO A 180 -11.56 4.86 19.18
N GLY A 181 -12.84 4.75 18.86
CA GLY A 181 -13.38 4.92 17.51
C GLY A 181 -13.38 3.64 16.65
N GLY A 182 -13.08 2.48 17.21
CA GLY A 182 -13.08 1.18 16.52
C GLY A 182 -14.44 0.51 16.35
N GLU A 183 -15.52 1.19 16.58
CA GLU A 183 -16.87 0.71 16.25
C GLU A 183 -17.21 1.11 14.80
N ALA A 184 -17.06 0.15 13.90
CA ALA A 184 -17.61 0.22 12.55
C ALA A 184 -18.40 -1.04 12.23
#